data_9368df1149eef538e00dbddbd81530e8
#
_entry.id   9368df1149eef538e00dbddbd81530e8
#
_cell.length_a   1.000
_cell.length_b   1.000
_cell.length_c   1.000
_cell.angle_alpha   90.00
_cell.angle_beta   90.00
_cell.angle_gamma   90.00
#
_symmetry.space_group_name_H-M   'P 1'
#
loop_
_entity.id
_entity.type
_entity.pdbx_description
1 polymer ?
#
loop_
_entity_poly.entity_id
_entity_poly.type
_entity_poly.pdbx_seq_one_letter_code
_entity_poly.pdbx_strand_id
1 'polypeptide(L)'
;MRPYVFAEWKKTRKLQLFMIGMAFLVFSSFIGLGVYFANRAVLIDKTQSLVLWGQLTFYNSTLLYPPMLAIIVGQLLMPEFERKNIEMLKANQVSMDKLYFGKLLSGFFLILSVQLFLLLIFVVAAKVDGISFDLSLAVHIKWLLLSVVASFPIMTIKSFVTATTRYCSLVDGVATFVSMLKL
;
A
#
# COMPACT_ATOMS: atom_id res chain seq x y z
N MET A 1 16.46 -7.24 -15.56
CA MET A 1 15.46 -6.82 -14.56
C MET A 1 14.92 -7.98 -13.69
N ARG A 2 14.54 -9.12 -14.26
CA ARG A 2 14.01 -10.28 -13.51
C ARG A 2 14.81 -10.69 -12.25
N PRO A 3 16.16 -10.81 -12.27
CA PRO A 3 16.92 -11.23 -11.09
C PRO A 3 16.82 -10.23 -9.92
N TYR A 4 16.78 -8.93 -10.18
CA TYR A 4 16.65 -7.91 -9.14
C TYR A 4 15.28 -7.95 -8.46
N VAL A 5 14.20 -8.04 -9.24
CA VAL A 5 12.83 -8.13 -8.71
C VAL A 5 12.70 -9.39 -7.85
N PHE A 6 13.25 -10.52 -8.30
CA PHE A 6 13.19 -11.76 -7.57
C PHE A 6 14.01 -11.74 -6.27
N ALA A 7 15.19 -11.12 -6.29
CA ALA A 7 16.03 -10.93 -5.11
C ALA A 7 15.34 -10.05 -4.08
N GLU A 8 14.79 -8.91 -4.48
CA GLU A 8 14.02 -8.01 -3.61
C GLU A 8 12.75 -8.68 -3.08
N TRP A 9 12.07 -9.43 -3.94
CA TRP A 9 10.91 -10.21 -3.54
C TRP A 9 11.24 -11.25 -2.47
N LYS A 10 12.40 -11.89 -2.51
CA LYS A 10 12.87 -12.87 -1.51
C LYS A 10 13.33 -12.22 -0.20
N LYS A 11 13.94 -11.03 -0.28
CA LYS A 11 14.45 -10.24 0.87
C LYS A 11 13.33 -9.60 1.69
N THR A 12 12.23 -9.21 1.06
CA THR A 12 11.12 -8.51 1.70
C THR A 12 10.37 -9.41 2.68
N ARG A 13 10.06 -8.91 3.86
CA ARG A 13 9.19 -9.58 4.85
C ARG A 13 7.72 -9.51 4.44
N LYS A 14 7.37 -10.17 3.36
CA LYS A 14 6.04 -10.08 2.71
C LYS A 14 4.90 -10.37 3.64
N LEU A 15 5.03 -11.43 4.45
CA LEU A 15 3.97 -11.83 5.38
C LEU A 15 3.66 -10.71 6.37
N GLN A 16 4.68 -10.07 6.92
CA GLN A 16 4.51 -8.95 7.84
C GLN A 16 3.82 -7.77 7.16
N LEU A 17 4.28 -7.38 5.96
CA LEU A 17 3.68 -6.28 5.20
C LEU A 17 2.26 -6.60 4.75
N PHE A 18 2.01 -7.83 4.33
CA PHE A 18 0.67 -8.30 3.99
C PHE A 18 -0.27 -8.27 5.19
N MET A 19 0.18 -8.73 6.36
CA MET A 19 -0.61 -8.68 7.60
C MET A 19 -0.95 -7.25 8.02
N ILE A 20 -0.01 -6.30 7.86
CA ILE A 20 -0.28 -4.88 8.09
C ILE A 20 -1.37 -4.40 7.12
N GLY A 21 -1.22 -4.67 5.82
CA GLY A 21 -2.22 -4.30 4.82
C GLY A 21 -3.59 -4.89 5.12
N MET A 22 -3.64 -6.17 5.51
CA MET A 22 -4.88 -6.84 5.89
C MET A 22 -5.51 -6.26 7.16
N ALA A 23 -4.71 -5.86 8.16
CA ALA A 23 -5.22 -5.21 9.36
C ALA A 23 -5.92 -3.88 9.02
N PHE A 24 -5.31 -3.05 8.18
CA PHE A 24 -5.92 -1.80 7.70
C PHE A 24 -7.19 -2.09 6.89
N LEU A 25 -7.16 -3.09 6.01
CA LEU A 25 -8.31 -3.48 5.20
C LEU A 25 -9.47 -3.97 6.07
N VAL A 26 -9.22 -4.87 7.01
CA VAL A 26 -10.27 -5.39 7.92
C VAL A 26 -10.88 -4.26 8.74
N PHE A 27 -10.05 -3.36 9.27
CA PHE A 27 -10.52 -2.23 10.05
C PHE A 27 -11.40 -1.28 9.20
N SER A 28 -10.96 -0.94 7.97
CA SER A 28 -11.76 -0.10 7.07
C SER A 28 -13.06 -0.77 6.66
N SER A 29 -13.01 -2.07 6.36
CA SER A 29 -14.18 -2.84 5.95
C SER A 29 -15.19 -2.96 7.10
N PHE A 30 -14.72 -3.09 8.34
CA PHE A 30 -15.60 -3.12 9.49
C PHE A 30 -16.38 -1.80 9.64
N ILE A 31 -15.72 -0.66 9.47
CA ILE A 31 -16.39 0.66 9.48
C ILE A 31 -17.36 0.77 8.30
N GLY A 32 -16.91 0.44 7.08
CA GLY A 32 -17.73 0.55 5.87
C GLY A 32 -18.99 -0.33 5.92
N LEU A 33 -18.85 -1.58 6.35
CA LEU A 33 -19.98 -2.48 6.54
C LEU A 33 -20.91 -2.02 7.68
N GLY A 34 -20.34 -1.53 8.79
CA GLY A 34 -21.11 -0.98 9.89
C GLY A 34 -22.02 0.18 9.46
N VAL A 35 -21.45 1.13 8.70
CA VAL A 35 -22.24 2.27 8.16
C VAL A 35 -23.25 1.81 7.14
N TYR A 36 -22.90 0.85 6.28
CA TYR A 36 -23.85 0.28 5.31
C TYR A 36 -25.04 -0.36 6.01
N PHE A 37 -24.82 -1.28 6.95
CA PHE A 37 -25.90 -1.98 7.64
C PHE A 37 -26.75 -1.07 8.54
N ALA A 38 -26.14 -0.04 9.14
CA ALA A 38 -26.88 0.95 9.92
C ALA A 38 -27.88 1.77 9.09
N ASN A 39 -27.57 1.99 7.81
CA ASN A 39 -28.41 2.78 6.90
C ASN A 39 -29.21 1.93 5.90
N ARG A 40 -29.14 0.61 6.00
CA ARG A 40 -29.74 -0.31 5.01
C ARG A 40 -31.25 -0.09 4.82
N ALA A 41 -31.98 0.22 5.89
CA ALA A 41 -33.44 0.41 5.85
C ALA A 41 -33.91 1.57 4.97
N VAL A 42 -33.00 2.54 4.68
CA VAL A 42 -33.31 3.73 3.89
C VAL A 42 -32.87 3.57 2.42
N LEU A 43 -32.12 2.48 2.10
CA LEU A 43 -31.57 2.28 0.78
C LEU A 43 -32.63 1.67 -0.17
N ILE A 44 -32.67 2.20 -1.40
CA ILE A 44 -33.47 1.66 -2.48
C ILE A 44 -32.81 0.40 -3.01
N ASP A 45 -33.58 -0.68 -3.20
CA ASP A 45 -33.07 -2.01 -3.60
C ASP A 45 -32.15 -2.01 -4.83
N LYS A 46 -32.43 -1.13 -5.79
CA LYS A 46 -31.64 -1.02 -7.03
C LYS A 46 -30.24 -0.39 -6.86
N THR A 47 -29.95 0.26 -5.73
CA THR A 47 -28.67 0.97 -5.53
C THR A 47 -27.81 0.35 -4.42
N GLN A 48 -28.28 -0.70 -3.79
CA GLN A 48 -27.62 -1.30 -2.63
C GLN A 48 -26.20 -1.79 -2.94
N SER A 49 -25.97 -2.43 -4.09
CA SER A 49 -24.63 -2.92 -4.45
C SER A 49 -23.63 -1.79 -4.66
N LEU A 50 -24.09 -0.69 -5.27
CA LEU A 50 -23.27 0.49 -5.48
C LEU A 50 -22.92 1.20 -4.17
N VAL A 51 -23.90 1.33 -3.27
CA VAL A 51 -23.70 1.94 -1.95
C VAL A 51 -22.78 1.09 -1.10
N LEU A 52 -22.96 -0.26 -1.08
CA LEU A 52 -22.07 -1.16 -0.37
C LEU A 52 -20.62 -1.04 -0.87
N TRP A 53 -20.41 -1.05 -2.18
CA TRP A 53 -19.09 -0.84 -2.77
C TRP A 53 -18.52 0.54 -2.41
N GLY A 54 -19.33 1.58 -2.53
CA GLY A 54 -18.96 2.95 -2.17
C GLY A 54 -18.53 3.09 -0.73
N GLN A 55 -19.26 2.51 0.22
CA GLN A 55 -18.88 2.57 1.64
C GLN A 55 -17.59 1.81 1.94
N LEU A 56 -17.42 0.61 1.39
CA LEU A 56 -16.19 -0.17 1.56
C LEU A 56 -14.97 0.57 0.99
N THR A 57 -15.10 1.11 -0.22
CA THR A 57 -13.98 1.79 -0.90
C THR A 57 -13.70 3.17 -0.32
N PHE A 58 -14.73 3.92 0.11
CA PHE A 58 -14.56 5.25 0.68
C PHE A 58 -13.67 5.23 1.93
N TYR A 59 -14.00 4.41 2.92
CA TYR A 59 -13.21 4.32 4.15
C TYR A 59 -11.83 3.74 3.92
N ASN A 60 -11.72 2.77 3.00
CA ASN A 60 -10.43 2.21 2.62
C ASN A 60 -9.56 3.26 1.92
N SER A 61 -10.03 3.88 0.85
CA SER A 61 -9.21 4.73 -0.01
C SER A 61 -8.92 6.11 0.58
N THR A 62 -9.86 6.69 1.33
CA THR A 62 -9.74 8.07 1.82
C THR A 62 -8.98 8.14 3.14
N LEU A 63 -9.27 7.23 4.07
CA LEU A 63 -8.76 7.32 5.42
C LEU A 63 -7.55 6.43 5.67
N LEU A 64 -7.61 5.17 5.27
CA LEU A 64 -6.64 4.15 5.69
C LEU A 64 -5.60 3.79 4.64
N TYR A 65 -5.90 3.98 3.37
CA TYR A 65 -4.99 3.64 2.28
C TYR A 65 -3.71 4.48 2.25
N PRO A 66 -3.74 5.82 2.40
CA PRO A 66 -2.52 6.63 2.42
C PRO A 66 -1.55 6.27 3.54
N PRO A 67 -1.97 6.11 4.83
CA PRO A 67 -1.06 5.68 5.89
C PRO A 67 -0.56 4.24 5.69
N MET A 68 -1.40 3.33 5.20
CA MET A 68 -0.99 1.97 4.85
C MET A 68 0.12 1.98 3.79
N LEU A 69 -0.04 2.76 2.71
CA LEU A 69 0.98 2.92 1.68
C LEU A 69 2.28 3.50 2.25
N ALA A 70 2.18 4.47 3.16
CA ALA A 70 3.34 5.08 3.79
C ALA A 70 4.14 4.05 4.61
N ILE A 71 3.46 3.18 5.35
CA ILE A 71 4.09 2.11 6.14
C ILE A 71 4.74 1.08 5.21
N ILE A 72 4.02 0.62 4.18
CA ILE A 72 4.56 -0.36 3.21
C ILE A 72 5.82 0.18 2.54
N VAL A 73 5.78 1.41 2.03
CA VAL A 73 6.93 2.04 1.38
C VAL A 73 8.09 2.23 2.36
N GLY A 74 7.81 2.70 3.57
CA GLY A 74 8.82 2.84 4.61
C GLY A 74 9.54 1.53 4.91
N GLN A 75 8.80 0.46 5.12
CA GLN A 75 9.35 -0.88 5.40
C GLN A 75 10.12 -1.47 4.20
N LEU A 76 9.73 -1.16 2.98
CA LEU A 76 10.45 -1.59 1.79
C LEU A 76 11.79 -0.87 1.60
N LEU A 77 11.86 0.41 1.97
CA LEU A 77 13.05 1.24 1.77
C LEU A 77 14.00 1.23 2.97
N MET A 78 13.48 1.15 4.20
CA MET A 78 14.24 1.27 5.43
C MET A 78 15.50 0.37 5.50
N PRO A 79 15.46 -0.91 5.09
CA PRO A 79 16.64 -1.78 5.15
C PRO A 79 17.83 -1.29 4.32
N GLU A 80 17.58 -0.47 3.28
CA GLU A 80 18.67 0.06 2.44
C GLU A 80 19.36 1.27 3.08
N PHE A 81 18.66 2.02 3.93
CA PHE A 81 19.22 3.17 4.66
C PHE A 81 19.90 2.75 5.97
N GLU A 82 19.74 1.48 6.38
CA GLU A 82 20.39 0.95 7.57
C GLU A 82 21.80 0.43 7.26
N ARG A 83 22.71 0.52 8.24
CA ARG A 83 24.02 -0.15 8.27
C ARG A 83 24.90 0.08 7.04
N LYS A 84 24.86 1.29 6.43
CA LYS A 84 25.66 1.61 5.23
C LYS A 84 25.39 0.72 4.01
N ASN A 85 24.21 0.09 3.94
CA ASN A 85 23.84 -0.79 2.81
C ASN A 85 23.92 -0.06 1.48
N ILE A 86 23.53 1.23 1.41
CA ILE A 86 23.62 2.03 0.19
C ILE A 86 25.06 2.13 -0.31
N GLU A 87 26.03 2.38 0.61
CA GLU A 87 27.45 2.48 0.25
C GLU A 87 27.97 1.11 -0.27
N MET A 88 27.61 0.01 0.39
CA MET A 88 27.95 -1.33 -0.06
C MET A 88 27.34 -1.67 -1.43
N LEU A 89 26.08 -1.28 -1.67
CA LEU A 89 25.41 -1.49 -2.95
C LEU A 89 26.09 -0.70 -4.08
N LYS A 90 26.48 0.55 -3.79
CA LYS A 90 27.25 1.39 -4.74
C LYS A 90 28.64 0.79 -5.02
N ALA A 91 29.35 0.33 -3.99
CA ALA A 91 30.66 -0.31 -4.13
C ALA A 91 30.58 -1.57 -5.00
N ASN A 92 29.51 -2.32 -4.89
CA ASN A 92 29.24 -3.51 -5.71
C ASN A 92 28.60 -3.18 -7.09
N GLN A 93 28.63 -1.93 -7.53
CA GLN A 93 28.09 -1.46 -8.82
C GLN A 93 26.60 -1.85 -9.06
N VAL A 94 25.81 -1.98 -8.01
CA VAL A 94 24.39 -2.26 -8.13
C VAL A 94 23.67 -1.02 -8.64
N SER A 95 22.92 -1.15 -9.74
CA SER A 95 22.10 -0.06 -10.29
C SER A 95 20.97 0.29 -9.31
N MET A 96 21.03 1.50 -8.74
CA MET A 96 20.03 2.01 -7.81
C MET A 96 18.62 2.09 -8.42
N ASP A 97 18.53 2.47 -9.68
CA ASP A 97 17.26 2.56 -10.41
C ASP A 97 16.56 1.19 -10.51
N LYS A 98 17.33 0.15 -10.82
CA LYS A 98 16.79 -1.22 -10.93
C LYS A 98 16.34 -1.76 -9.57
N LEU A 99 17.09 -1.47 -8.52
CA LEU A 99 16.77 -1.83 -7.15
C LEU A 99 15.48 -1.12 -6.68
N TYR A 100 15.41 0.20 -6.90
CA TYR A 100 14.26 1.01 -6.56
C TYR A 100 12.99 0.55 -7.30
N PHE A 101 13.09 0.33 -8.61
CA PHE A 101 11.97 -0.20 -9.40
C PHE A 101 11.53 -1.59 -8.94
N GLY A 102 12.47 -2.46 -8.58
CA GLY A 102 12.18 -3.78 -8.01
C GLY A 102 11.38 -3.70 -6.72
N LYS A 103 11.70 -2.73 -5.85
CA LYS A 103 10.97 -2.48 -4.59
C LYS A 103 9.56 -1.95 -4.84
N LEU A 104 9.42 -0.98 -5.73
CA LEU A 104 8.11 -0.44 -6.10
C LEU A 104 7.21 -1.53 -6.68
N LEU A 105 7.75 -2.37 -7.54
CA LEU A 105 7.01 -3.48 -8.13
C LEU A 105 6.59 -4.52 -7.07
N SER A 106 7.47 -4.81 -6.11
CA SER A 106 7.14 -5.69 -4.97
C SER A 106 6.00 -5.11 -4.11
N GLY A 107 6.04 -3.81 -3.84
CA GLY A 107 4.97 -3.10 -3.14
C GLY A 107 3.65 -3.11 -3.92
N PHE A 108 3.71 -2.93 -5.24
CA PHE A 108 2.56 -3.00 -6.12
C PHE A 108 1.84 -4.36 -6.04
N PHE A 109 2.58 -5.47 -6.07
CA PHE A 109 1.99 -6.80 -5.93
C PHE A 109 1.37 -7.04 -4.54
N LEU A 110 1.97 -6.49 -3.48
CA LEU A 110 1.38 -6.54 -2.14
C LEU A 110 0.05 -5.79 -2.10
N ILE A 111 0.01 -4.57 -2.65
CA ILE A 111 -1.19 -3.75 -2.70
C ILE A 111 -2.27 -4.43 -3.54
N LEU A 112 -1.92 -4.98 -4.70
CA LEU A 112 -2.85 -5.72 -5.54
C LEU A 112 -3.48 -6.89 -4.76
N SER A 113 -2.68 -7.62 -3.99
CA SER A 113 -3.17 -8.71 -3.15
C SER A 113 -4.18 -8.22 -2.10
N VAL A 114 -3.88 -7.13 -1.40
CA VAL A 114 -4.79 -6.54 -0.40
C VAL A 114 -6.09 -6.06 -1.05
N GLN A 115 -6.01 -5.43 -2.22
CA GLN A 115 -7.20 -4.95 -2.94
C GLN A 115 -8.08 -6.10 -3.49
N LEU A 116 -7.49 -7.23 -3.85
CA LEU A 116 -8.27 -8.42 -4.20
C LEU A 116 -9.06 -8.97 -3.00
N PHE A 117 -8.50 -8.88 -1.78
CA PHE A 117 -9.25 -9.21 -0.58
C PHE A 117 -10.41 -8.23 -0.31
N LEU A 118 -10.27 -6.95 -0.64
CA LEU A 118 -11.39 -5.99 -0.58
C LEU A 118 -12.55 -6.44 -1.49
N LEU A 119 -12.23 -6.85 -2.71
CA LEU A 119 -13.24 -7.37 -3.65
C LEU A 119 -13.92 -8.63 -3.09
N LEU A 120 -13.14 -9.52 -2.46
CA LEU A 120 -13.69 -10.72 -1.83
C LEU A 120 -14.64 -10.37 -0.68
N ILE A 121 -14.27 -9.42 0.19
CA ILE A 121 -15.15 -8.93 1.26
C ILE A 121 -16.44 -8.36 0.69
N PHE A 122 -16.36 -7.57 -0.39
CA PHE A 122 -17.53 -7.02 -1.07
C PHE A 122 -18.46 -8.13 -1.59
N VAL A 123 -17.92 -9.12 -2.29
CA VAL A 123 -18.71 -10.24 -2.85
C VAL A 123 -19.37 -11.05 -1.74
N VAL A 124 -18.65 -11.32 -0.66
CA VAL A 124 -19.19 -12.04 0.50
C VAL A 124 -20.32 -11.25 1.17
N ALA A 125 -20.08 -9.95 1.44
CA ALA A 125 -21.08 -9.08 2.06
C ALA A 125 -22.34 -8.94 1.19
N ALA A 126 -22.20 -8.77 -0.13
CA ALA A 126 -23.31 -8.71 -1.05
C ALA A 126 -24.13 -10.00 -1.08
N LYS A 127 -23.47 -11.17 -1.01
CA LYS A 127 -24.16 -12.46 -0.93
C LYS A 127 -24.91 -12.66 0.37
N VAL A 128 -24.31 -12.26 1.49
CA VAL A 128 -24.92 -12.36 2.84
C VAL A 128 -26.18 -11.49 2.91
N ASP A 129 -26.15 -10.32 2.30
CA ASP A 129 -27.26 -9.38 2.29
C ASP A 129 -28.32 -9.70 1.20
N GLY A 130 -28.07 -10.69 0.33
CA GLY A 130 -29.00 -11.09 -0.73
C GLY A 130 -29.12 -10.07 -1.87
N ILE A 131 -28.12 -9.21 -2.04
CA ILE A 131 -28.13 -8.15 -3.06
C ILE A 131 -27.96 -8.75 -4.45
N SER A 132 -28.85 -8.39 -5.38
CA SER A 132 -28.64 -8.58 -6.81
C SER A 132 -27.60 -7.55 -7.29
N PHE A 133 -26.60 -8.01 -8.05
CA PHE A 133 -25.59 -7.10 -8.61
C PHE A 133 -26.18 -6.28 -9.75
N ASP A 134 -26.44 -4.98 -9.51
CA ASP A 134 -26.93 -4.05 -10.53
C ASP A 134 -25.86 -3.75 -11.58
N LEU A 135 -24.60 -3.73 -11.17
CA LEU A 135 -23.45 -3.57 -12.05
C LEU A 135 -22.71 -4.90 -12.20
N SER A 136 -22.24 -5.18 -13.41
CA SER A 136 -21.44 -6.38 -13.66
C SER A 136 -20.18 -6.37 -12.78
N LEU A 137 -19.79 -7.53 -12.29
CA LEU A 137 -18.56 -7.70 -11.49
C LEU A 137 -17.30 -7.14 -12.22
N ALA A 138 -17.34 -7.13 -13.56
CA ALA A 138 -16.29 -6.57 -14.40
C ALA A 138 -16.06 -5.06 -14.12
N VAL A 139 -17.11 -4.29 -13.84
CA VAL A 139 -16.99 -2.87 -13.50
C VAL A 139 -16.26 -2.68 -12.17
N HIS A 140 -16.60 -3.48 -11.16
CA HIS A 140 -15.93 -3.44 -9.85
C HIS A 140 -14.45 -3.84 -9.96
N ILE A 141 -14.13 -4.86 -10.77
CA ILE A 141 -12.73 -5.24 -11.06
C ILE A 141 -12.00 -4.09 -11.76
N LYS A 142 -12.62 -3.43 -12.73
CA LYS A 142 -12.02 -2.27 -13.41
C LYS A 142 -11.71 -1.14 -12.41
N TRP A 143 -12.63 -0.79 -11.52
CA TRP A 143 -12.40 0.23 -10.50
C TRP A 143 -11.30 -0.16 -9.52
N LEU A 144 -11.24 -1.43 -9.12
CA LEU A 144 -10.16 -1.96 -8.30
C LEU A 144 -8.81 -1.82 -8.99
N LEU A 145 -8.70 -2.22 -10.26
CA LEU A 145 -7.47 -2.08 -11.03
C LEU A 145 -7.03 -0.61 -11.17
N LEU A 146 -7.97 0.30 -11.42
CA LEU A 146 -7.69 1.73 -11.46
C LEU A 146 -7.17 2.24 -10.11
N SER A 147 -7.73 1.80 -8.99
CA SER A 147 -7.26 2.13 -7.65
C SER A 147 -5.83 1.65 -7.41
N VAL A 148 -5.50 0.43 -7.84
CA VAL A 148 -4.14 -0.12 -7.73
C VAL A 148 -3.16 0.66 -8.61
N VAL A 149 -3.53 1.02 -9.84
CA VAL A 149 -2.69 1.87 -10.71
C VAL A 149 -2.50 3.26 -10.10
N ALA A 150 -3.54 3.87 -9.55
CA ALA A 150 -3.47 5.16 -8.88
C ALA A 150 -2.58 5.16 -7.62
N SER A 151 -2.33 4.00 -7.01
CA SER A 151 -1.39 3.89 -5.88
C SER A 151 0.06 4.08 -6.28
N PHE A 152 0.41 3.82 -7.54
CA PHE A 152 1.80 3.87 -8.02
C PHE A 152 2.43 5.27 -7.92
N PRO A 153 1.81 6.36 -8.39
CA PRO A 153 2.30 7.72 -8.17
C PRO A 153 2.46 8.06 -6.69
N ILE A 154 1.50 7.67 -5.86
CA ILE A 154 1.54 7.94 -4.41
C ILE A 154 2.73 7.22 -3.78
N MET A 155 2.97 5.96 -4.12
CA MET A 155 4.14 5.20 -3.66
C MET A 155 5.45 5.85 -4.11
N THR A 156 5.52 6.34 -5.34
CA THR A 156 6.71 6.99 -5.90
C THR A 156 7.03 8.28 -5.14
N ILE A 157 6.03 9.14 -4.92
CA ILE A 157 6.19 10.38 -4.14
C ILE A 157 6.60 10.07 -2.70
N LYS A 158 5.92 9.13 -2.04
CA LYS A 158 6.25 8.69 -0.68
C LYS A 158 7.68 8.14 -0.58
N SER A 159 8.10 7.35 -1.56
CA SER A 159 9.46 6.81 -1.63
C SER A 159 10.50 7.93 -1.76
N PHE A 160 10.23 8.92 -2.61
CA PHE A 160 11.11 10.07 -2.78
C PHE A 160 11.23 10.88 -1.48
N VAL A 161 10.09 11.19 -0.84
CA VAL A 161 10.08 11.91 0.45
C VAL A 161 10.84 11.13 1.52
N THR A 162 10.63 9.82 1.63
CA THR A 162 11.32 8.96 2.61
C THR A 162 12.84 8.95 2.35
N ALA A 163 13.26 8.84 1.10
CA ALA A 163 14.66 8.88 0.72
C ALA A 163 15.29 10.22 1.09
N THR A 164 14.64 11.33 0.74
CA THR A 164 15.16 12.69 1.00
C THR A 164 15.27 12.98 2.49
N THR A 165 14.24 12.68 3.28
CA THR A 165 14.27 12.90 4.73
C THR A 165 15.35 12.07 5.43
N ARG A 166 15.58 10.84 5.00
CA ARG A 166 16.65 10.00 5.54
C ARG A 166 18.03 10.48 5.13
N TYR A 167 18.21 10.96 3.91
CA TYR A 167 19.46 11.58 3.48
C TYR A 167 19.77 12.85 4.30
N CYS A 168 18.79 13.73 4.49
CA CYS A 168 18.97 14.93 5.31
C CYS A 168 19.33 14.58 6.76
N SER A 169 18.65 13.63 7.40
CA SER A 169 18.95 13.23 8.78
C SER A 169 20.35 12.59 8.94
N LEU A 170 20.84 11.89 7.92
CA LEU A 170 22.21 11.35 7.92
C LEU A 170 23.25 12.47 7.78
N VAL A 171 23.00 13.45 6.92
CA VAL A 171 23.90 14.60 6.73
C VAL A 171 23.96 15.45 7.99
N ASP A 172 22.82 15.72 8.64
CA ASP A 172 22.76 16.46 9.90
C ASP A 172 23.47 15.71 11.03
N GLY A 173 23.32 14.38 11.10
CA GLY A 173 24.05 13.53 12.06
C GLY A 173 25.57 13.57 11.87
N VAL A 174 26.04 13.56 10.63
CA VAL A 174 27.48 13.68 10.30
C VAL A 174 27.99 15.09 10.61
N ALA A 175 27.23 16.12 10.29
CA ALA A 175 27.59 17.51 10.58
C ALA A 175 27.70 17.78 12.09
N THR A 176 26.77 17.26 12.90
CA THR A 176 26.82 17.31 14.37
C THR A 176 28.00 16.54 14.93
N PHE A 177 28.30 15.36 14.41
CA PHE A 177 29.47 14.57 14.85
C PHE A 177 30.78 15.25 14.52
N VAL A 178 30.93 15.85 13.34
CA VAL A 178 32.12 16.62 12.94
C VAL A 178 32.26 17.88 13.77
N SER A 179 31.17 18.54 14.14
CA SER A 179 31.21 19.71 15.04
C SER A 179 31.67 19.36 16.47
N MET A 180 31.31 18.18 16.97
CA MET A 180 31.76 17.68 18.28
C MET A 180 33.23 17.26 18.28
N LEU A 181 33.79 16.82 17.15
CA LEU A 181 35.23 16.49 17.03
C LEU A 181 36.15 17.71 16.89
N LYS A 182 35.58 18.88 16.63
CA LYS A 182 36.33 20.16 16.52
C LYS A 182 36.48 20.92 17.87
N LEU A 183 35.93 20.38 18.95
CA LEU A 183 36.15 20.82 20.33
C LEU A 183 37.26 19.97 20.96
#